data_d715372590b6f3104bc7fd4dec77cb20
#
_entry.id   d715372590b6f3104bc7fd4dec77cb20
#
_cell.length_a   1.000
_cell.length_b   1.000
_cell.length_c   1.000
_cell.angle_alpha   90.00
_cell.angle_beta   90.00
_cell.angle_gamma   90.00
#
_symmetry.space_group_name_H-M   'P 1'
#
loop_
_entity.id
_entity.type
_entity.pdbx_description
1 polymer ?
#
loop_
_entity_poly.entity_id
_entity_poly.type
_entity_poly.pdbx_seq_one_letter_code
_entity_poly.pdbx_strand_id
1 'polypeptide(L)'
;PAASPVMSRRAREANPFRAMVFGEQADKMIAQGTSVIKLSLGEPDFGAPPAVRDAMREQYDGRALPYTAAMGLPELRQAIADFYRERHDLDIDPKRICVTAGGSAALLLATALTVDPGDDVIVADPSYPCNRELVRSFEGRVIDVPTSAATRFHLTADLCSQYWTSKTKA
;
A
#
# COMPACT_ATOMS: atom_id res chain seq x y z
N PRO A 1 21.62 -32.85 -0.05
CA PRO A 1 21.21 -31.50 -0.40
C PRO A 1 19.74 -31.35 -0.08
N ALA A 2 19.41 -30.35 0.78
CA ALA A 2 18.03 -30.02 1.06
C ALA A 2 17.37 -29.57 -0.25
N ALA A 3 16.19 -30.14 -0.58
CA ALA A 3 15.46 -29.71 -1.75
C ALA A 3 15.11 -28.24 -1.59
N SER A 4 15.36 -27.43 -2.63
CA SER A 4 14.93 -26.02 -2.62
C SER A 4 13.41 -25.96 -2.42
N PRO A 5 12.91 -25.02 -1.60
CA PRO A 5 11.47 -24.90 -1.36
C PRO A 5 10.72 -24.69 -2.68
N VAL A 6 9.62 -25.42 -2.85
CA VAL A 6 8.78 -25.27 -4.04
C VAL A 6 7.99 -23.96 -3.91
N MET A 7 8.35 -22.96 -4.69
CA MET A 7 7.64 -21.68 -4.74
C MET A 7 6.35 -21.80 -5.54
N SER A 8 5.30 -21.11 -5.11
CA SER A 8 4.06 -20.99 -5.90
C SER A 8 4.33 -20.30 -7.24
N ARG A 9 3.44 -20.51 -8.23
CA ARG A 9 3.51 -19.81 -9.52
C ARG A 9 3.53 -18.28 -9.30
N ARG A 10 2.63 -17.77 -8.49
CA ARG A 10 2.56 -16.33 -8.15
C ARG A 10 3.88 -15.76 -7.63
N ALA A 11 4.55 -16.50 -6.74
CA ALA A 11 5.83 -16.05 -6.20
C ALA A 11 6.96 -16.05 -7.25
N ARG A 12 6.90 -16.95 -8.23
CA ARG A 12 7.89 -17.00 -9.32
C ARG A 12 7.66 -15.91 -10.37
N GLU A 13 6.40 -15.51 -10.57
CA GLU A 13 5.98 -14.52 -11.57
C GLU A 13 5.92 -13.08 -11.00
N ALA A 14 6.04 -12.91 -9.68
CA ALA A 14 6.03 -11.60 -9.04
C ALA A 14 7.21 -10.74 -9.51
N ASN A 15 6.92 -9.50 -9.90
CA ASN A 15 7.95 -8.55 -10.25
C ASN A 15 8.54 -7.90 -8.98
N PRO A 16 9.85 -7.73 -8.91
CA PRO A 16 10.46 -7.03 -7.78
C PRO A 16 10.06 -5.55 -7.78
N PHE A 17 9.93 -4.99 -6.60
CA PHE A 17 9.77 -3.54 -6.46
C PHE A 17 11.10 -2.85 -6.75
N ARG A 18 11.25 -2.35 -7.98
CA ARG A 18 12.52 -1.87 -8.53
C ARG A 18 13.17 -0.76 -7.72
N ALA A 19 12.39 0.12 -7.09
CA ALA A 19 12.93 1.17 -6.24
C ALA A 19 13.75 0.62 -5.07
N MET A 20 13.29 -0.49 -4.45
CA MET A 20 14.04 -1.19 -3.40
C MET A 20 15.31 -1.84 -3.94
N VAL A 21 15.22 -2.48 -5.11
CA VAL A 21 16.39 -3.09 -5.77
C VAL A 21 17.48 -2.04 -6.06
N PHE A 22 17.08 -0.87 -6.57
CA PHE A 22 18.03 0.24 -6.79
C PHE A 22 18.58 0.80 -5.47
N GLY A 23 17.76 0.85 -4.41
CA GLY A 23 18.21 1.22 -3.07
C GLY A 23 19.31 0.31 -2.56
N GLU A 24 19.10 -1.00 -2.61
CA GLU A 24 20.11 -2.01 -2.22
C GLU A 24 21.39 -1.92 -3.05
N GLN A 25 21.26 -1.67 -4.35
CA GLN A 25 22.44 -1.48 -5.21
C GLN A 25 23.20 -0.21 -4.84
N ALA A 26 22.51 0.89 -4.56
CA ALA A 26 23.12 2.13 -4.09
C ALA A 26 23.86 1.93 -2.77
N ASP A 27 23.27 1.17 -1.83
CA ASP A 27 23.93 0.85 -0.54
C ASP A 27 25.22 0.06 -0.72
N LYS A 28 25.24 -0.90 -1.65
CA LYS A 28 26.47 -1.65 -1.99
C LYS A 28 27.54 -0.74 -2.57
N MET A 29 27.18 0.21 -3.43
CA MET A 29 28.12 1.19 -4.01
C MET A 29 28.67 2.13 -2.92
N ILE A 30 27.82 2.61 -2.02
CA ILE A 30 28.23 3.45 -0.89
C ILE A 30 29.22 2.70 0.02
N ALA A 31 28.93 1.43 0.33
CA ALA A 31 29.80 0.60 1.13
C ALA A 31 31.19 0.36 0.47
N GLN A 32 31.28 0.49 -0.85
CA GLN A 32 32.51 0.42 -1.63
C GLN A 32 33.22 1.78 -1.78
N GLY A 33 32.73 2.82 -1.11
CA GLY A 33 33.33 4.16 -1.13
C GLY A 33 32.84 5.08 -2.26
N THR A 34 31.84 4.65 -3.05
CA THR A 34 31.28 5.49 -4.11
C THR A 34 30.29 6.51 -3.50
N SER A 35 30.42 7.77 -3.87
CA SER A 35 29.43 8.81 -3.50
C SER A 35 28.17 8.64 -4.34
N VAL A 36 27.04 8.32 -3.69
CA VAL A 36 25.75 8.09 -4.35
C VAL A 36 24.67 8.94 -3.68
N ILE A 37 23.92 9.68 -4.49
CA ILE A 37 22.71 10.39 -4.05
C ILE A 37 21.50 9.51 -4.40
N LYS A 38 20.80 9.01 -3.37
CA LYS A 38 19.62 8.17 -3.55
C LYS A 38 18.39 9.03 -3.83
N LEU A 39 17.77 8.85 -4.99
CA LEU A 39 16.52 9.50 -5.38
C LEU A 39 15.42 8.47 -5.74
N SER A 40 15.64 7.20 -5.41
CA SER A 40 14.75 6.09 -5.77
C SER A 40 13.56 5.92 -4.84
N LEU A 41 13.65 6.42 -3.61
CA LEU A 41 12.61 6.34 -2.59
C LEU A 41 12.44 7.70 -1.91
N GLY A 42 11.19 8.15 -1.79
CA GLY A 42 10.87 9.36 -1.03
C GLY A 42 10.44 8.98 0.38
N GLU A 43 11.19 9.44 1.38
CA GLU A 43 10.86 9.29 2.79
C GLU A 43 11.23 10.56 3.55
N PRO A 44 10.52 10.89 4.66
CA PRO A 44 10.89 12.00 5.51
C PRO A 44 12.27 11.77 6.15
N ASP A 45 13.10 12.80 6.20
CA ASP A 45 14.40 12.79 6.87
C ASP A 45 14.33 13.26 8.34
N PHE A 46 13.13 13.46 8.85
CA PHE A 46 12.85 13.85 10.24
C PHE A 46 12.01 12.77 10.94
N GLY A 47 12.21 12.61 12.24
CA GLY A 47 11.52 11.62 13.07
C GLY A 47 10.10 12.07 13.48
N ALA A 48 9.45 11.23 14.28
CA ALA A 48 8.13 11.52 14.82
C ALA A 48 8.13 12.82 15.67
N PRO A 49 7.03 13.60 15.66
CA PRO A 49 6.87 14.77 16.50
C PRO A 49 7.12 14.46 17.99
N PRO A 50 7.60 15.44 18.80
CA PRO A 50 7.86 15.21 20.23
C PRO A 50 6.67 14.61 20.98
N ALA A 51 5.46 15.13 20.76
CA ALA A 51 4.25 14.62 21.42
C ALA A 51 3.99 13.13 21.12
N VAL A 52 4.26 12.66 19.90
CA VAL A 52 4.13 11.25 19.54
C VAL A 52 5.17 10.40 20.27
N ARG A 53 6.43 10.89 20.31
CA ARG A 53 7.51 10.16 21.01
C ARG A 53 7.25 10.06 22.52
N ASP A 54 6.71 11.11 23.12
CA ASP A 54 6.40 11.15 24.53
C ASP A 54 5.23 10.23 24.86
N ALA A 55 4.14 10.27 24.10
CA ALA A 55 3.03 9.34 24.22
C ALA A 55 3.46 7.86 24.05
N MET A 56 4.39 7.59 23.12
CA MET A 56 4.94 6.24 22.97
C MET A 56 5.74 5.80 24.20
N ARG A 57 6.55 6.67 24.80
CA ARG A 57 7.31 6.36 26.02
C ARG A 57 6.40 5.97 27.18
N GLU A 58 5.27 6.66 27.32
CA GLU A 58 4.28 6.36 28.35
C GLU A 58 3.67 4.95 28.21
N GLN A 59 3.67 4.37 26.99
CA GLN A 59 3.19 3.01 26.78
C GLN A 59 4.22 1.93 27.16
N TYR A 60 5.49 2.30 27.36
CA TYR A 60 6.56 1.37 27.77
C TYR A 60 6.80 1.37 29.29
N ASP A 61 5.74 1.51 30.10
CA ASP A 61 5.80 1.52 31.55
C ASP A 61 5.83 0.12 32.20
N GLY A 62 5.98 -0.93 31.39
CA GLY A 62 5.99 -2.33 31.83
C GLY A 62 4.61 -2.99 31.87
N ARG A 63 3.54 -2.28 31.48
CA ARG A 63 2.21 -2.90 31.34
C ARG A 63 2.17 -3.92 30.22
N ALA A 64 1.28 -4.89 30.32
CA ALA A 64 1.02 -5.84 29.24
C ALA A 64 0.44 -5.11 28.00
N LEU A 65 0.89 -5.51 26.81
CA LEU A 65 0.34 -5.07 25.52
C LEU A 65 -0.51 -6.23 24.96
N PRO A 66 -1.81 -6.29 25.29
CA PRO A 66 -2.68 -7.36 24.81
C PRO A 66 -2.99 -7.22 23.32
N TYR A 67 -3.57 -8.27 22.74
CA TYR A 67 -4.13 -8.19 21.40
C TYR A 67 -5.20 -7.10 21.32
N THR A 68 -5.25 -6.41 20.21
CA THR A 68 -6.32 -5.46 19.91
C THR A 68 -7.50 -6.16 19.24
N ALA A 69 -8.65 -5.47 19.15
CA ALA A 69 -9.74 -5.91 18.30
C ALA A 69 -9.28 -6.02 16.83
N ALA A 70 -9.85 -6.93 16.05
CA ALA A 70 -9.46 -7.19 14.67
C ALA A 70 -9.49 -5.94 13.76
N MET A 71 -10.43 -5.03 14.01
CA MET A 71 -10.55 -3.77 13.28
C MET A 71 -9.68 -2.64 13.83
N GLY A 72 -8.91 -2.88 14.88
CA GLY A 72 -8.13 -1.90 15.62
C GLY A 72 -8.82 -1.37 16.87
N LEU A 73 -8.06 -0.62 17.68
CA LEU A 73 -8.56 -0.03 18.93
C LEU A 73 -9.76 0.88 18.67
N PRO A 74 -10.87 0.76 19.42
CA PRO A 74 -12.06 1.61 19.26
C PRO A 74 -11.71 3.12 19.37
N GLU A 75 -10.83 3.47 20.29
CA GLU A 75 -10.40 4.84 20.54
C GLU A 75 -9.66 5.42 19.33
N LEU A 76 -8.79 4.62 18.69
CA LEU A 76 -8.09 5.04 17.47
C LEU A 76 -9.07 5.21 16.30
N ARG A 77 -10.02 4.30 16.14
CA ARG A 77 -11.04 4.39 15.09
C ARG A 77 -11.93 5.62 15.29
N GLN A 78 -12.28 5.95 16.53
CA GLN A 78 -13.01 7.19 16.84
C GLN A 78 -12.16 8.42 16.52
N ALA A 79 -10.90 8.46 16.93
CA ALA A 79 -10.00 9.56 16.61
C ALA A 79 -9.81 9.77 15.10
N ILE A 80 -9.77 8.69 14.33
CA ILE A 80 -9.72 8.76 12.86
C ILE A 80 -11.04 9.37 12.32
N ALA A 81 -12.19 8.94 12.80
CA ALA A 81 -13.48 9.49 12.39
C ALA A 81 -13.58 11.00 12.72
N ASP A 82 -13.15 11.39 13.91
CA ASP A 82 -13.09 12.79 14.34
C ASP A 82 -12.17 13.62 13.46
N PHE A 83 -10.98 13.11 13.11
CA PHE A 83 -10.06 13.74 12.18
C PHE A 83 -10.70 13.99 10.80
N TYR A 84 -11.43 13.02 10.25
CA TYR A 84 -12.11 13.18 8.96
C TYR A 84 -13.22 14.21 9.04
N ARG A 85 -13.99 14.24 10.14
CA ARG A 85 -15.03 15.23 10.35
C ARG A 85 -14.45 16.64 10.47
N GLU A 86 -13.41 16.83 11.26
CA GLU A 86 -12.82 18.15 11.50
C GLU A 86 -12.06 18.70 10.29
N ARG A 87 -11.37 17.83 9.56
CA ARG A 87 -10.46 18.25 8.49
C ARG A 87 -11.08 18.21 7.09
N HIS A 88 -12.06 17.37 6.90
CA HIS A 88 -12.65 17.11 5.59
C HIS A 88 -14.16 17.27 5.54
N ASP A 89 -14.79 17.62 6.66
CA ASP A 89 -16.26 17.72 6.80
C ASP A 89 -16.96 16.41 6.37
N LEU A 90 -16.36 15.28 6.74
CA LEU A 90 -16.86 13.94 6.44
C LEU A 90 -17.21 13.20 7.72
N ASP A 91 -18.49 12.84 7.87
CA ASP A 91 -18.98 12.02 8.96
C ASP A 91 -18.84 10.53 8.61
N ILE A 92 -17.85 9.88 9.21
CA ILE A 92 -17.53 8.46 8.97
C ILE A 92 -17.84 7.67 10.23
N ASP A 93 -18.74 6.68 10.15
CA ASP A 93 -18.96 5.75 11.25
C ASP A 93 -17.67 5.01 11.60
N PRO A 94 -17.17 5.07 12.85
CA PRO A 94 -15.99 4.33 13.29
C PRO A 94 -16.03 2.82 12.99
N LYS A 95 -17.22 2.22 12.87
CA LYS A 95 -17.39 0.82 12.47
C LYS A 95 -16.92 0.53 11.04
N ARG A 96 -16.82 1.54 10.18
CA ARG A 96 -16.33 1.44 8.81
C ARG A 96 -14.82 1.62 8.68
N ILE A 97 -14.13 1.84 9.79
CA ILE A 97 -12.68 2.07 9.82
C ILE A 97 -11.99 0.77 10.24
N CYS A 98 -11.05 0.32 9.43
CA CYS A 98 -10.15 -0.79 9.72
C CYS A 98 -8.71 -0.29 9.80
N VAL A 99 -8.07 -0.49 10.94
CA VAL A 99 -6.67 -0.14 11.15
C VAL A 99 -5.78 -1.28 10.63
N THR A 100 -4.80 -0.95 9.82
CA THR A 100 -3.88 -1.92 9.19
C THR A 100 -2.42 -1.55 9.42
N ALA A 101 -1.52 -2.50 9.21
CA ALA A 101 -0.07 -2.27 9.24
C ALA A 101 0.38 -1.52 7.97
N GLY A 102 0.00 -0.26 7.87
CA GLY A 102 0.30 0.62 6.73
C GLY A 102 -0.67 0.44 5.55
N GLY A 103 -0.53 1.34 4.55
CA GLY A 103 -1.41 1.38 3.38
C GLY A 103 -1.34 0.14 2.49
N SER A 104 -0.20 -0.53 2.41
CA SER A 104 -0.06 -1.77 1.62
C SER A 104 -0.92 -2.90 2.17
N ALA A 105 -1.03 -3.03 3.49
CA ALA A 105 -1.92 -4.01 4.10
C ALA A 105 -3.40 -3.66 3.87
N ALA A 106 -3.76 -2.37 3.86
CA ALA A 106 -5.10 -1.91 3.52
C ALA A 106 -5.45 -2.26 2.07
N LEU A 107 -4.55 -2.00 1.12
CA LEU A 107 -4.73 -2.34 -0.29
C LEU A 107 -4.83 -3.87 -0.50
N LEU A 108 -4.03 -4.65 0.23
CA LEU A 108 -4.12 -6.11 0.20
C LEU A 108 -5.50 -6.59 0.63
N LEU A 109 -6.02 -6.08 1.75
CA LEU A 109 -7.36 -6.41 2.23
C LEU A 109 -8.46 -5.97 1.26
N ALA A 110 -8.35 -4.74 0.71
CA ALA A 110 -9.32 -4.25 -0.27
C ALA A 110 -9.34 -5.14 -1.52
N THR A 111 -8.18 -5.53 -2.03
CA THR A 111 -8.08 -6.44 -3.18
C THR A 111 -8.66 -7.81 -2.85
N ALA A 112 -8.34 -8.36 -1.67
CA ALA A 112 -8.88 -9.65 -1.22
C ALA A 112 -10.42 -9.67 -1.08
N LEU A 113 -11.01 -8.51 -0.77
CA LEU A 113 -12.46 -8.37 -0.61
C LEU A 113 -13.21 -8.18 -1.93
N THR A 114 -12.53 -7.75 -2.99
CA THR A 114 -13.19 -7.30 -4.21
C THR A 114 -12.81 -8.08 -5.47
N VAL A 115 -11.72 -8.83 -5.44
CA VAL A 115 -11.15 -9.45 -6.64
C VAL A 115 -11.09 -10.98 -6.47
N ASP A 116 -11.80 -11.66 -7.34
CA ASP A 116 -11.71 -13.11 -7.53
C ASP A 116 -10.75 -13.46 -8.69
N PRO A 117 -10.25 -14.70 -8.76
CA PRO A 117 -9.46 -15.17 -9.90
C PRO A 117 -10.13 -14.91 -11.23
N GLY A 118 -9.45 -14.20 -12.13
CA GLY A 118 -9.92 -13.88 -13.48
C GLY A 118 -10.77 -12.61 -13.61
N ASP A 119 -11.04 -11.90 -12.50
CA ASP A 119 -11.67 -10.57 -12.52
C ASP A 119 -10.72 -9.52 -13.09
N ASP A 120 -11.27 -8.49 -13.73
CA ASP A 120 -10.53 -7.36 -14.26
C ASP A 120 -10.45 -6.22 -13.25
N VAL A 121 -9.25 -5.66 -13.11
CA VAL A 121 -9.01 -4.44 -12.32
C VAL A 121 -8.32 -3.41 -13.18
N ILE A 122 -8.94 -2.24 -13.31
CA ILE A 122 -8.39 -1.09 -14.05
C ILE A 122 -7.32 -0.42 -13.20
N VAL A 123 -6.15 -0.22 -13.78
CA VAL A 123 -5.02 0.46 -13.15
C VAL A 123 -4.45 1.49 -14.09
N ALA A 124 -4.21 2.71 -13.61
CA ALA A 124 -3.54 3.74 -14.41
C ALA A 124 -2.13 3.30 -14.81
N ASP A 125 -1.72 3.63 -16.02
CA ASP A 125 -0.34 3.48 -16.48
C ASP A 125 0.19 4.83 -17.02
N PRO A 126 1.22 5.42 -16.39
CA PRO A 126 2.00 4.93 -15.23
C PRO A 126 1.27 5.05 -13.89
N SER A 127 1.59 4.16 -12.95
CA SER A 127 1.12 4.24 -11.55
C SER A 127 2.08 3.51 -10.60
N TYR A 128 1.74 3.51 -9.30
CA TYR A 128 2.51 2.81 -8.28
C TYR A 128 2.56 1.30 -8.56
N PRO A 129 3.76 0.70 -8.71
CA PRO A 129 3.91 -0.67 -9.19
C PRO A 129 3.21 -1.73 -8.33
N CYS A 130 3.15 -1.53 -7.01
CA CYS A 130 2.55 -2.51 -6.10
C CYS A 130 1.07 -2.75 -6.39
N ASN A 131 0.33 -1.77 -6.94
CA ASN A 131 -1.08 -1.95 -7.26
C ASN A 131 -1.31 -3.13 -8.21
N ARG A 132 -0.47 -3.26 -9.24
CA ARG A 132 -0.54 -4.37 -10.20
C ARG A 132 -0.21 -5.71 -9.55
N GLU A 133 0.82 -5.73 -8.70
CA GLU A 133 1.26 -6.97 -8.05
C GLU A 133 0.24 -7.45 -7.00
N LEU A 134 -0.47 -6.54 -6.33
CA LEU A 134 -1.57 -6.90 -5.45
C LEU A 134 -2.70 -7.60 -6.22
N VAL A 135 -3.13 -7.04 -7.34
CA VAL A 135 -4.16 -7.65 -8.19
C VAL A 135 -3.71 -9.05 -8.67
N ARG A 136 -2.48 -9.17 -9.17
CA ARG A 136 -1.91 -10.45 -9.63
C ARG A 136 -1.79 -11.48 -8.50
N SER A 137 -1.55 -11.03 -7.26
CA SER A 137 -1.46 -11.91 -6.09
C SER A 137 -2.78 -12.62 -5.77
N PHE A 138 -3.91 -12.04 -6.18
CA PHE A 138 -5.24 -12.64 -6.09
C PHE A 138 -5.73 -13.25 -7.42
N GLU A 139 -4.81 -13.45 -8.39
CA GLU A 139 -5.11 -14.01 -9.70
C GLU A 139 -6.09 -13.16 -10.52
N GLY A 140 -6.26 -11.89 -10.15
CA GLY A 140 -6.94 -10.89 -10.95
C GLY A 140 -6.14 -10.49 -12.19
N ARG A 141 -6.81 -10.02 -13.20
CA ARG A 141 -6.22 -9.52 -14.44
C ARG A 141 -6.11 -8.00 -14.38
N VAL A 142 -4.90 -7.48 -14.53
CA VAL A 142 -4.65 -6.04 -14.60
C VAL A 142 -5.00 -5.52 -15.98
N ILE A 143 -5.84 -4.52 -16.05
CA ILE A 143 -6.15 -3.75 -17.25
C ILE A 143 -5.40 -2.41 -17.12
N ASP A 144 -4.25 -2.33 -17.78
CA ASP A 144 -3.45 -1.10 -17.79
C ASP A 144 -4.09 -0.07 -18.72
N VAL A 145 -4.51 1.08 -18.13
CA VAL A 145 -5.13 2.18 -18.85
C VAL A 145 -4.12 3.30 -19.03
N PRO A 146 -3.69 3.59 -20.26
CA PRO A 146 -2.72 4.62 -20.54
C PRO A 146 -3.23 6.00 -20.09
N THR A 147 -2.43 6.68 -19.26
CA THR A 147 -2.65 8.07 -18.87
C THR A 147 -1.52 8.95 -19.35
N SER A 148 -1.74 10.24 -19.49
CA SER A 148 -0.75 11.16 -20.04
C SER A 148 -0.78 12.53 -19.36
N ALA A 149 0.11 13.41 -19.76
CA ALA A 149 0.10 14.80 -19.31
C ALA A 149 -1.21 15.52 -19.61
N ALA A 150 -1.92 15.15 -20.70
CA ALA A 150 -3.23 15.72 -21.03
C ALA A 150 -4.30 15.44 -19.97
N THR A 151 -4.22 14.27 -19.32
CA THR A 151 -5.10 13.90 -18.20
C THR A 151 -4.44 14.18 -16.83
N ARG A 152 -3.28 14.83 -16.81
CA ARG A 152 -2.45 15.00 -15.61
C ARG A 152 -2.17 13.67 -14.90
N PHE A 153 -2.02 12.59 -15.69
CA PHE A 153 -1.82 11.23 -15.23
C PHE A 153 -2.94 10.68 -14.32
N HIS A 154 -4.16 11.22 -14.44
CA HIS A 154 -5.33 10.71 -13.72
C HIS A 154 -6.18 9.81 -14.62
N LEU A 155 -6.79 8.80 -14.03
CA LEU A 155 -7.91 8.10 -14.63
C LEU A 155 -9.12 9.03 -14.65
N THR A 156 -9.70 9.23 -15.83
CA THR A 156 -10.98 9.95 -15.98
C THR A 156 -12.12 8.94 -16.09
N ALA A 157 -13.34 9.39 -15.80
CA ALA A 157 -14.52 8.54 -15.97
C ALA A 157 -14.65 8.00 -17.40
N ASP A 158 -14.34 8.84 -18.40
CA ASP A 158 -14.38 8.45 -19.82
C ASP A 158 -13.34 7.36 -20.14
N LEU A 159 -12.12 7.49 -19.62
CA LEU A 159 -11.10 6.45 -19.77
C LEU A 159 -11.52 5.15 -19.09
N CYS A 160 -12.01 5.21 -17.85
CA CYS A 160 -12.52 4.03 -17.17
C CYS A 160 -13.62 3.36 -17.97
N SER A 161 -14.60 4.13 -18.49
CA SER A 161 -15.71 3.60 -19.28
C SER A 161 -15.28 2.89 -20.55
N GLN A 162 -14.21 3.34 -21.22
CA GLN A 162 -13.69 2.70 -22.42
C GLN A 162 -13.09 1.32 -22.17
N TYR A 163 -12.52 1.10 -20.97
CA TYR A 163 -11.86 -0.15 -20.59
C TYR A 163 -12.72 -1.04 -19.69
N TRP A 164 -13.91 -0.54 -19.30
CA TRP A 164 -14.80 -1.28 -18.43
C TRP A 164 -15.48 -2.44 -19.17
N THR A 165 -15.43 -3.62 -18.60
CA THR A 165 -16.05 -4.83 -19.13
C THR A 165 -17.01 -5.46 -18.12
N SER A 166 -17.74 -6.50 -18.52
CA SER A 166 -18.57 -7.28 -17.58
C SER A 166 -17.76 -8.00 -16.49
N LYS A 167 -16.43 -8.11 -16.65
CA LYS A 167 -15.52 -8.73 -15.68
C LYS A 167 -14.83 -7.71 -14.78
N THR A 168 -14.99 -6.42 -15.04
CA THR A 168 -14.34 -5.36 -14.25
C THR A 168 -15.01 -5.25 -12.89
N LYS A 169 -14.18 -5.30 -11.82
CA LYS A 169 -14.62 -5.19 -10.43
C LYS A 169 -14.15 -3.90 -9.76
N ALA A 170 -12.99 -3.37 -10.17
CA ALA A 170 -12.40 -2.16 -9.61
C ALA A 170 -11.52 -1.43 -10.65
#